data_a7ab339a33a29998d28b38bf100e95c5
#
_entry.id   a7ab339a33a29998d28b38bf100e95c5
#
_cell.length_a   1.000
_cell.length_b   1.000
_cell.length_c   1.000
_cell.angle_alpha   90.00
_cell.angle_beta   90.00
_cell.angle_gamma   90.00
#
_symmetry.space_group_name_H-M   'P 1'
#
loop_
_entity.id
_entity.type
_entity.pdbx_description
1 polymer ?
#
loop_
_entity_poly.entity_id
_entity_poly.type
_entity_poly.pdbx_seq_one_letter_code
_entity_poly.pdbx_strand_id
1 'polypeptide(L)'
;MIRHVVMWKLKEEAEGASRQKNANKLKLILEGLKTNIEEIKNVQVGININSDESDEGWDVVLISDFKTELDYTMYTRNEHHKKAMKFINAVIEERRFVDYKMDI
;
A
#
# COMPACT_ATOMS: atom_id res chain seq x y z
N MET A 1 3.10 1.94 -19.29
CA MET A 1 2.61 2.14 -17.94
C MET A 1 3.60 1.64 -16.91
N ILE A 2 3.57 2.23 -15.74
CA ILE A 2 4.41 1.83 -14.60
C ILE A 2 3.52 1.15 -13.58
N ARG A 3 3.93 -0.01 -13.10
CA ARG A 3 3.25 -0.70 -12.00
C ARG A 3 4.12 -0.68 -10.75
N HIS A 4 3.52 -0.27 -9.66
CA HIS A 4 4.10 -0.23 -8.33
C HIS A 4 3.43 -1.29 -7.47
N VAL A 5 4.21 -2.22 -6.94
CA VAL A 5 3.71 -3.31 -6.09
C VAL A 5 4.42 -3.22 -4.75
N VAL A 6 3.65 -3.14 -3.68
CA VAL A 6 4.19 -3.07 -2.31
C VAL A 6 3.53 -4.14 -1.46
N MET A 7 4.31 -4.78 -0.61
CA MET A 7 3.80 -5.68 0.40
C MET A 7 4.27 -5.22 1.77
N TRP A 8 3.41 -5.38 2.76
CA TRP A 8 3.73 -5.04 4.15
C TRP A 8 3.43 -6.20 5.09
N LYS A 9 4.33 -6.37 6.07
CA LYS A 9 4.02 -7.10 7.30
C LYS A 9 3.63 -6.08 8.34
N LEU A 10 2.56 -6.35 9.07
CA LEU A 10 2.08 -5.46 10.12
C LEU A 10 2.50 -5.97 11.49
N LYS A 11 2.64 -5.05 12.42
CA LYS A 11 2.85 -5.37 13.83
C LYS A 11 1.62 -6.10 14.36
N GLU A 12 1.81 -6.99 15.32
CA GLU A 12 0.70 -7.72 15.96
C GLU A 12 -0.29 -6.75 16.60
N GLU A 13 0.22 -5.70 17.24
CA GLU A 13 -0.56 -4.59 17.77
C GLU A 13 0.16 -3.28 17.49
N ALA A 14 -0.59 -2.27 17.09
CA ALA A 14 -0.09 -0.92 16.89
C ALA A 14 -1.26 0.06 16.90
N GLU A 15 -1.00 1.28 17.35
CA GLU A 15 -1.97 2.37 17.41
C GLU A 15 -3.29 1.95 18.08
N GLY A 16 -3.17 1.15 19.16
CA GLY A 16 -4.32 0.71 19.93
C GLY A 16 -5.21 -0.33 19.25
N ALA A 17 -4.73 -0.96 18.16
CA ALA A 17 -5.53 -1.91 17.40
C ALA A 17 -4.72 -3.15 17.03
N SER A 18 -5.45 -4.22 16.74
CA SER A 18 -4.88 -5.49 16.30
C SER A 18 -4.36 -5.39 14.85
N ARG A 19 -3.53 -6.36 14.45
CA ARG A 19 -3.07 -6.51 13.08
C ARG A 19 -4.23 -6.51 12.09
N GLN A 20 -5.27 -7.28 12.36
CA GLN A 20 -6.43 -7.38 11.47
C GLN A 20 -7.15 -6.04 11.30
N LYS A 21 -7.38 -5.32 12.37
CA LYS A 21 -8.02 -4.00 12.31
C LYS A 21 -7.15 -3.00 11.56
N ASN A 22 -5.84 -3.03 11.77
CA ASN A 22 -4.92 -2.15 11.06
C ASN A 22 -4.83 -2.50 9.57
N ALA A 23 -4.90 -3.79 9.21
CA ALA A 23 -4.95 -4.20 7.81
C ALA A 23 -6.20 -3.67 7.11
N ASN A 24 -7.36 -3.77 7.75
CA ASN A 24 -8.61 -3.23 7.22
C ASN A 24 -8.55 -1.72 7.06
N LYS A 25 -8.02 -1.01 8.05
CA LYS A 25 -7.87 0.44 7.99
C LYS A 25 -6.89 0.86 6.89
N LEU A 26 -5.77 0.15 6.77
CA LEU A 26 -4.78 0.42 5.73
C LEU A 26 -5.39 0.26 4.34
N LYS A 27 -6.17 -0.80 4.14
CA LYS A 27 -6.86 -1.03 2.86
C LYS A 27 -7.75 0.15 2.49
N LEU A 28 -8.57 0.64 3.42
CA LEU A 28 -9.45 1.78 3.17
C LEU A 28 -8.66 3.05 2.84
N ILE A 29 -7.59 3.31 3.56
CA ILE A 29 -6.74 4.48 3.32
C ILE A 29 -6.12 4.43 1.93
N LEU A 30 -5.55 3.27 1.55
CA LEU A 30 -4.88 3.11 0.27
C LEU A 30 -5.85 3.17 -0.90
N GLU A 31 -7.02 2.54 -0.79
CA GLU A 31 -8.06 2.62 -1.82
C GLU A 31 -8.56 4.05 -2.01
N GLY A 32 -8.62 4.82 -0.93
CA GLY A 32 -9.03 6.22 -0.98
C GLY A 32 -8.04 7.13 -1.71
N LEU A 33 -6.78 6.75 -1.84
CA LEU A 33 -5.77 7.57 -2.51
C LEU A 33 -6.10 7.83 -3.98
N LYS A 34 -6.75 6.89 -4.66
CA LYS A 34 -7.13 7.08 -6.06
C LYS A 34 -8.07 8.28 -6.25
N THR A 35 -8.97 8.51 -5.31
CA THR A 35 -9.89 9.64 -5.34
C THR A 35 -9.16 10.98 -5.20
N ASN A 36 -8.09 11.00 -4.43
CA ASN A 36 -7.38 12.24 -4.07
C ASN A 36 -6.14 12.51 -4.91
N ILE A 37 -5.65 11.52 -5.64
CA ILE A 37 -4.41 11.64 -6.45
C ILE A 37 -4.72 11.24 -7.88
N GLU A 38 -4.83 12.24 -8.77
CA GLU A 38 -5.25 12.01 -10.16
C GLU A 38 -4.25 11.19 -10.99
N GLU A 39 -2.96 11.18 -10.62
CA GLU A 39 -1.94 10.42 -11.32
C GLU A 39 -2.11 8.91 -11.20
N ILE A 40 -2.87 8.44 -10.21
CA ILE A 40 -3.13 7.00 -10.05
C ILE A 40 -4.17 6.55 -11.07
N LYS A 41 -3.80 5.63 -11.97
CA LYS A 41 -4.72 5.08 -12.98
C LYS A 41 -5.53 3.92 -12.42
N ASN A 42 -4.87 3.02 -11.69
CA ASN A 42 -5.51 1.87 -11.04
C ASN A 42 -4.93 1.69 -9.66
N VAL A 43 -5.76 1.23 -8.73
CA VAL A 43 -5.32 0.81 -7.41
C VAL A 43 -6.06 -0.46 -7.04
N GLN A 44 -5.32 -1.40 -6.47
CA GLN A 44 -5.87 -2.63 -5.93
C GLN A 44 -5.17 -2.92 -4.62
N VAL A 45 -5.94 -3.21 -3.58
CA VAL A 45 -5.39 -3.55 -2.27
C VAL A 45 -5.96 -4.90 -1.84
N GLY A 46 -5.09 -5.80 -1.46
CA GLY A 46 -5.48 -7.13 -0.97
C GLY A 46 -4.97 -7.36 0.44
N ILE A 47 -5.79 -8.04 1.23
CA ILE A 47 -5.41 -8.51 2.56
C ILE A 47 -5.19 -10.01 2.46
N ASN A 48 -4.04 -10.49 2.95
CA ASN A 48 -3.69 -11.91 2.90
C ASN A 48 -4.70 -12.73 3.70
N ILE A 49 -5.33 -13.70 3.04
CA ILE A 49 -6.28 -14.59 3.69
C ILE A 49 -5.62 -15.63 4.62
N ASN A 50 -4.30 -15.78 4.52
CA ASN A 50 -3.52 -16.75 5.29
C ASN A 50 -2.50 -16.08 6.25
N SER A 51 -2.66 -14.79 6.55
CA SER A 51 -1.66 -14.05 7.34
C SER A 51 -1.46 -14.61 8.75
N ASP A 52 -2.49 -15.20 9.33
CA ASP A 52 -2.43 -15.73 10.70
C ASP A 52 -1.90 -17.18 10.76
N GLU A 53 -1.73 -17.83 9.62
CA GLU A 53 -1.37 -19.25 9.54
C GLU A 53 0.10 -19.51 9.24
N SER A 54 0.85 -18.46 8.86
CA SER A 54 2.23 -18.62 8.45
C SER A 54 3.05 -17.37 8.73
N ASP A 55 4.24 -17.56 9.29
CA ASP A 55 5.21 -16.46 9.47
C ASP A 55 5.84 -16.03 8.15
N GLU A 56 5.64 -16.78 7.06
CA GLU A 56 6.17 -16.48 5.74
C GLU A 56 5.27 -15.53 4.93
N GLY A 57 3.99 -15.46 5.29
CA GLY A 57 3.03 -14.62 4.58
C GLY A 57 3.18 -13.15 4.92
N TRP A 58 2.91 -12.30 3.92
CA TRP A 58 2.81 -10.86 4.10
C TRP A 58 1.34 -10.50 4.28
N ASP A 59 1.06 -9.41 4.98
CA ASP A 59 -0.30 -9.11 5.43
C ASP A 59 -1.14 -8.34 4.41
N VAL A 60 -0.53 -7.36 3.74
CA VAL A 60 -1.24 -6.47 2.82
C VAL A 60 -0.41 -6.27 1.55
N VAL A 61 -1.09 -6.26 0.41
CA VAL A 61 -0.48 -5.93 -0.88
C VAL A 61 -1.18 -4.71 -1.49
N LEU A 62 -0.39 -3.81 -2.07
CA LEU A 62 -0.87 -2.70 -2.90
C LEU A 62 -0.33 -2.88 -4.30
N ILE A 63 -1.22 -2.77 -5.29
CA ILE A 63 -0.84 -2.67 -6.70
C ILE A 63 -1.42 -1.35 -7.21
N SER A 64 -0.55 -0.48 -7.73
CA SER A 64 -0.99 0.78 -8.31
C SER A 64 -0.29 1.03 -9.65
N ASP A 65 -1.03 1.62 -10.59
CA ASP A 65 -0.56 1.87 -11.94
C ASP A 65 -0.52 3.36 -12.25
N PHE A 66 0.53 3.77 -12.95
CA PHE A 66 0.75 5.15 -13.37
C PHE A 66 1.08 5.17 -14.86
N LYS A 67 0.65 6.22 -15.56
CA LYS A 67 0.90 6.34 -16.99
C LYS A 67 2.39 6.47 -17.30
N THR A 68 3.12 7.25 -16.49
CA THR A 68 4.54 7.57 -16.69
C THR A 68 5.31 7.50 -15.38
N GLU A 69 6.64 7.46 -15.49
CA GLU A 69 7.53 7.56 -14.32
C GLU A 69 7.37 8.90 -13.61
N LEU A 70 7.10 9.97 -14.36
CA LEU A 70 6.85 11.28 -13.77
C LEU A 70 5.60 11.27 -12.91
N ASP A 71 4.52 10.66 -13.39
CA ASP A 71 3.28 10.55 -12.61
C ASP A 71 3.52 9.78 -11.31
N TYR A 72 4.32 8.72 -11.36
CA TYR A 72 4.68 7.98 -10.14
C TYR A 72 5.47 8.87 -9.18
N THR A 73 6.41 9.67 -9.68
CA THR A 73 7.17 10.62 -8.85
C THR A 73 6.25 11.65 -8.21
N MET A 74 5.29 12.18 -8.96
CA MET A 74 4.31 13.14 -8.43
C MET A 74 3.47 12.51 -7.32
N TYR A 75 3.08 11.24 -7.49
CA TYR A 75 2.37 10.49 -6.46
C TYR A 75 3.19 10.40 -5.16
N THR A 76 4.47 10.08 -5.24
CA THR A 76 5.30 9.94 -4.03
C THR A 76 5.46 11.25 -3.26
N ARG A 77 5.28 12.38 -3.93
CA ARG A 77 5.40 13.73 -3.35
C ARG A 77 4.06 14.32 -2.93
N ASN A 78 2.95 13.67 -3.26
CA ASN A 78 1.62 14.17 -2.97
C ASN A 78 1.34 14.16 -1.47
N GLU A 79 0.68 15.19 -0.97
CA GLU A 79 0.37 15.31 0.47
C GLU A 79 -0.52 14.19 0.99
N HIS A 80 -1.47 13.72 0.17
CA HIS A 80 -2.33 12.59 0.57
C HIS A 80 -1.52 11.32 0.75
N HIS A 81 -0.53 11.09 -0.12
CA HIS A 81 0.39 9.96 0.03
C HIS A 81 1.21 10.10 1.32
N LYS A 82 1.73 11.30 1.59
CA LYS A 82 2.51 11.54 2.81
C LYS A 82 1.70 11.30 4.07
N LYS A 83 0.42 11.68 4.07
CA LYS A 83 -0.48 11.41 5.20
C LYS A 83 -0.70 9.93 5.41
N ALA A 84 -0.92 9.19 4.31
CA ALA A 84 -1.06 7.73 4.37
C ALA A 84 0.21 7.09 4.95
N MET A 85 1.39 7.57 4.55
CA MET A 85 2.66 7.05 5.03
C MET A 85 2.83 7.18 6.55
N LYS A 86 2.26 8.20 7.18
CA LYS A 86 2.32 8.34 8.64
C LYS A 86 1.65 7.16 9.33
N PHE A 87 0.47 6.77 8.87
CA PHE A 87 -0.24 5.61 9.43
C PHE A 87 0.52 4.33 9.10
N ILE A 88 0.93 4.16 7.85
CA ILE A 88 1.67 2.98 7.40
C ILE A 88 2.89 2.76 8.29
N ASN A 89 3.72 3.79 8.45
CA ASN A 89 4.95 3.68 9.26
C ASN A 89 4.68 3.35 10.72
N ALA A 90 3.53 3.74 11.24
CA ALA A 90 3.16 3.45 12.63
C ALA A 90 2.76 1.99 12.85
N VAL A 91 2.26 1.30 11.81
CA VAL A 91 1.68 -0.04 11.97
C VAL A 91 2.49 -1.16 11.30
N ILE A 92 3.46 -0.83 10.45
CA ILE A 92 4.22 -1.86 9.72
C ILE A 92 5.43 -2.35 10.50
N GLU A 93 5.78 -3.62 10.25
CA GLU A 93 7.00 -4.24 10.72
C GLU A 93 8.04 -4.30 9.61
N GLU A 94 7.62 -4.68 8.40
CA GLU A 94 8.48 -4.78 7.22
C GLU A 94 7.75 -4.32 5.97
N ARG A 95 8.53 -3.88 4.99
CA ARG A 95 8.04 -3.44 3.68
C ARG A 95 8.94 -3.99 2.58
N ARG A 96 8.32 -4.46 1.49
CA ARG A 96 9.04 -4.82 0.26
C ARG A 96 8.28 -4.26 -0.92
N PHE A 97 9.01 -3.85 -1.97
CA PHE A 97 8.37 -3.30 -3.16
C PHE A 97 9.14 -3.63 -4.43
N VAL A 98 8.43 -3.53 -5.55
CA VAL A 98 9.02 -3.56 -6.88
C VAL A 98 8.22 -2.64 -7.79
N ASP A 99 8.94 -1.85 -8.59
CA ASP A 99 8.36 -0.97 -9.59
C ASP A 99 8.87 -1.39 -10.96
N TYR A 100 7.98 -1.52 -11.94
CA TYR A 100 8.40 -1.99 -13.25
C TYR A 100 7.53 -1.41 -14.37
N LYS A 101 8.08 -1.42 -15.57
CA LYS A 101 7.35 -1.02 -16.77
C LYS A 101 6.54 -2.21 -17.27
N MET A 102 5.25 -1.97 -17.54
CA MET A 102 4.40 -2.96 -18.18
C MET A 102 4.53 -2.81 -19.69
N ASP A 103 4.48 -3.94 -20.40
CA ASP A 103 4.61 -3.99 -21.86
C ASP A 103 3.29 -3.69 -22.58
N ILE A 104 2.60 -2.65 -22.13
CA ILE A 104 1.33 -2.22 -22.72
C ILE A 104 1.30 -0.72 -22.94
#